data_f1f4a03f448f693a29251f1d00e3c5ac
#
_entry.id   f1f4a03f448f693a29251f1d00e3c5ac
#
_cell.length_a   1.000
_cell.length_b   1.000
_cell.length_c   1.000
_cell.angle_alpha   90.00
_cell.angle_beta   90.00
_cell.angle_gamma   90.00
#
_symmetry.space_group_name_H-M   'P 1'
#
loop_
_entity.id
_entity.type
_entity.pdbx_description
1 polymer ?
#
loop_
_entity_poly.entity_id
_entity_poly.type
_entity_poly.pdbx_seq_one_letter_code
_entity_poly.pdbx_strand_id
1 'polypeptide(L)'
;DLGVTYTAVDTADSAAIEAAMQDNTKMVYLETPSNPLLHVTDIEQAASVAHAHDAIAVVDNTFASPYNQTPLDLGADVVLASGTKYLGGHSDTVSGFVVTSDETLADQIKMIQLSVGAVLSPQESFLVQRSLKTLALRVERHNENALALATWLNDHEKIQKVYYPGLPGTPDYEIAKRQMRGFGGMMSIELQEGLDTKQFVENLNVFQLAESLGGVESLIEVPAVMTHASIPREIRLENGIKDELVRVSVGVENLADLKDDLAQGLDAL
;
A
#
# COMPACT_ATOMS: atom_id res chain seq x y z
N ASP A 1 10.25 -23.11 5.61
CA ASP A 1 10.73 -22.52 6.87
C ASP A 1 12.25 -22.40 6.80
N LEU A 2 12.78 -21.17 6.75
CA LEU A 2 14.23 -20.90 6.68
C LEU A 2 14.86 -20.65 8.06
N GLY A 3 14.13 -20.94 9.15
CA GLY A 3 14.58 -20.71 10.52
C GLY A 3 14.62 -19.24 10.95
N VAL A 4 13.98 -18.34 10.17
CA VAL A 4 13.83 -16.94 10.53
C VAL A 4 12.67 -16.81 11.51
N THR A 5 12.90 -16.10 12.61
CA THR A 5 11.87 -15.69 13.56
C THR A 5 11.51 -14.24 13.32
N TYR A 6 10.26 -13.86 13.61
CA TYR A 6 9.82 -12.47 13.51
C TYR A 6 8.94 -12.08 14.69
N THR A 7 8.92 -10.79 14.99
CA THR A 7 7.99 -10.16 15.94
C THR A 7 7.21 -9.10 15.19
N ALA A 8 5.88 -9.23 15.17
CA ALA A 8 5.02 -8.21 14.60
C ALA A 8 4.79 -7.08 15.60
N VAL A 9 4.93 -5.84 15.15
CA VAL A 9 4.75 -4.63 15.97
C VAL A 9 3.96 -3.59 15.20
N ASP A 10 3.34 -2.66 15.90
CA ASP A 10 2.82 -1.45 15.27
C ASP A 10 3.99 -0.54 14.88
N THR A 11 4.27 -0.46 13.59
CA THR A 11 5.40 0.32 13.06
C THR A 11 5.13 1.82 13.04
N ALA A 12 3.89 2.27 13.27
CA ALA A 12 3.58 3.69 13.48
C ALA A 12 4.12 4.20 14.83
N ASP A 13 4.42 3.30 15.78
CA ASP A 13 5.05 3.62 17.05
C ASP A 13 6.53 3.17 17.05
N SER A 14 7.44 4.12 16.91
CA SER A 14 8.89 3.84 16.95
C SER A 14 9.37 3.25 18.28
N ALA A 15 8.68 3.55 19.39
CA ALA A 15 9.00 2.94 20.68
C ALA A 15 8.62 1.45 20.73
N ALA A 16 7.57 1.04 20.01
CA ALA A 16 7.21 -0.37 19.86
C ALA A 16 8.27 -1.12 19.02
N ILE A 17 8.83 -0.48 17.98
CA ILE A 17 9.95 -1.06 17.21
C ILE A 17 11.16 -1.24 18.12
N GLU A 18 11.57 -0.21 18.85
CA GLU A 18 12.71 -0.25 19.78
C GLU A 18 12.55 -1.35 20.85
N ALA A 19 11.35 -1.43 21.46
CA ALA A 19 11.06 -2.44 22.49
C ALA A 19 11.09 -3.88 21.98
N ALA A 20 10.88 -4.09 20.69
CA ALA A 20 10.88 -5.42 20.06
C ALA A 20 12.27 -5.85 19.58
N MET A 21 13.27 -4.95 19.56
CA MET A 21 14.63 -5.29 19.12
C MET A 21 15.29 -6.29 20.08
N GLN A 22 16.00 -7.25 19.51
CA GLN A 22 16.73 -8.30 20.20
C GLN A 22 18.17 -8.36 19.66
N ASP A 23 19.11 -8.94 20.42
CA ASP A 23 20.52 -9.07 20.02
C ASP A 23 20.72 -9.78 18.67
N ASN A 24 19.79 -10.64 18.28
CA ASN A 24 19.79 -11.34 16.99
C ASN A 24 18.90 -10.72 15.92
N THR A 25 18.28 -9.58 16.18
CA THR A 25 17.50 -8.85 15.15
C THR A 25 18.45 -8.37 14.06
N LYS A 26 18.12 -8.68 12.80
CA LYS A 26 18.93 -8.32 11.62
C LYS A 26 18.20 -7.42 10.64
N MET A 27 16.87 -7.28 10.80
CA MET A 27 16.06 -6.52 9.86
C MET A 27 14.84 -5.93 10.56
N VAL A 28 14.56 -4.67 10.28
CA VAL A 28 13.26 -4.05 10.49
C VAL A 28 12.59 -3.94 9.12
N TYR A 29 11.47 -4.64 8.95
CA TYR A 29 10.72 -4.65 7.70
C TYR A 29 9.46 -3.79 7.85
N LEU A 30 9.31 -2.82 6.96
CA LEU A 30 8.22 -1.85 6.97
C LEU A 30 7.41 -1.96 5.68
N GLU A 31 6.09 -1.84 5.78
CA GLU A 31 5.20 -1.58 4.66
C GLU A 31 4.50 -0.23 4.91
N THR A 32 4.77 0.77 4.06
CA THR A 32 4.21 2.11 4.28
C THR A 32 3.95 2.87 2.98
N PRO A 33 2.69 3.30 2.72
CA PRO A 33 1.47 3.02 3.53
C PRO A 33 1.13 1.53 3.60
N SER A 34 0.54 1.08 4.70
CA SER A 34 0.24 -0.33 4.95
C SER A 34 -1.05 -0.80 4.28
N ASN A 35 -1.18 -2.11 4.02
CA ASN A 35 -2.38 -2.75 3.50
C ASN A 35 -3.15 -3.47 4.64
N PRO A 36 -4.46 -3.25 4.83
CA PRO A 36 -5.36 -2.42 4.03
C PRO A 36 -5.65 -1.03 4.66
N LEU A 37 -5.14 -0.71 5.84
CA LEU A 37 -5.55 0.45 6.62
C LEU A 37 -4.75 1.74 6.32
N LEU A 38 -3.80 1.69 5.40
CA LEU A 38 -3.02 2.83 4.92
C LEU A 38 -2.26 3.59 6.01
N HIS A 39 -1.92 2.93 7.14
CA HIS A 39 -1.08 3.54 8.17
C HIS A 39 0.30 3.90 7.61
N VAL A 40 0.80 5.05 8.04
CA VAL A 40 2.07 5.58 7.57
C VAL A 40 3.11 5.50 8.67
N THR A 41 4.18 4.76 8.40
CA THR A 41 5.35 4.67 9.28
C THR A 41 6.33 5.79 8.98
N ASP A 42 6.89 6.42 10.01
CA ASP A 42 8.02 7.35 9.88
C ASP A 42 9.29 6.55 9.54
N ILE A 43 9.68 6.60 8.28
CA ILE A 43 10.80 5.80 7.77
C ILE A 43 12.12 6.22 8.41
N GLU A 44 12.36 7.53 8.60
CA GLU A 44 13.61 8.03 9.21
C GLU A 44 13.77 7.53 10.64
N GLN A 45 12.68 7.57 11.43
CA GLN A 45 12.72 7.09 12.81
C GLN A 45 12.92 5.57 12.86
N ALA A 46 12.18 4.81 12.06
CA ALA A 46 12.31 3.36 12.03
C ALA A 46 13.69 2.89 11.55
N ALA A 47 14.26 3.54 10.53
CA ALA A 47 15.62 3.26 10.06
C ALA A 47 16.67 3.60 11.13
N SER A 48 16.50 4.72 11.86
CA SER A 48 17.38 5.09 12.97
C SER A 48 17.39 4.05 14.08
N VAL A 49 16.23 3.50 14.43
CA VAL A 49 16.13 2.40 15.40
C VAL A 49 16.83 1.14 14.87
N ALA A 50 16.60 0.74 13.63
CA ALA A 50 17.26 -0.42 13.03
C ALA A 50 18.80 -0.29 13.09
N HIS A 51 19.33 0.86 12.67
CA HIS A 51 20.77 1.11 12.63
C HIS A 51 21.40 1.17 14.03
N ALA A 52 20.67 1.66 15.05
CA ALA A 52 21.17 1.66 16.43
C ALA A 52 21.39 0.23 16.98
N HIS A 53 20.79 -0.78 16.37
CA HIS A 53 20.89 -2.20 16.74
C HIS A 53 21.64 -3.06 15.69
N ASP A 54 22.44 -2.46 14.81
CA ASP A 54 23.17 -3.17 13.74
C ASP A 54 22.25 -4.03 12.84
N ALA A 55 21.00 -3.58 12.63
CA ALA A 55 20.01 -4.16 11.74
C ALA A 55 19.76 -3.25 10.52
N ILE A 56 19.31 -3.86 9.41
CA ILE A 56 18.95 -3.11 8.20
C ILE A 56 17.48 -2.72 8.22
N ALA A 57 17.17 -1.56 7.64
CA ALA A 57 15.80 -1.10 7.41
C ALA A 57 15.37 -1.44 5.97
N VAL A 58 14.33 -2.23 5.83
CA VAL A 58 13.74 -2.65 4.54
C VAL A 58 12.35 -2.07 4.43
N VAL A 59 12.06 -1.38 3.33
CA VAL A 59 10.77 -0.73 3.11
C VAL A 59 10.09 -1.27 1.87
N ASP A 60 8.91 -1.84 2.03
CA ASP A 60 8.00 -2.10 0.92
C ASP A 60 7.27 -0.78 0.56
N ASN A 61 7.64 -0.24 -0.60
CA ASN A 61 7.16 1.03 -1.13
C ASN A 61 6.08 0.88 -2.20
N THR A 62 5.43 -0.28 -2.26
CA THR A 62 4.50 -0.63 -3.34
C THR A 62 3.35 0.38 -3.45
N PHE A 63 2.72 0.77 -2.34
CA PHE A 63 1.55 1.65 -2.34
C PHE A 63 1.87 3.11 -2.68
N ALA A 64 3.05 3.58 -2.29
CA ALA A 64 3.49 4.94 -2.60
C ALA A 64 4.08 5.06 -4.01
N SER A 65 4.74 4.03 -4.49
CA SER A 65 5.63 4.05 -5.66
C SER A 65 6.84 4.98 -5.50
N PRO A 66 7.90 4.86 -6.29
CA PRO A 66 9.05 5.77 -6.24
C PRO A 66 8.70 7.20 -6.67
N TYR A 67 7.55 7.41 -7.29
CA TYR A 67 7.07 8.75 -7.63
C TYR A 67 6.66 9.55 -6.39
N ASN A 68 5.91 8.93 -5.49
CA ASN A 68 5.44 9.60 -4.28
C ASN A 68 6.42 9.55 -3.11
N GLN A 69 7.24 8.49 -2.98
CA GLN A 69 8.11 8.29 -1.82
C GLN A 69 9.42 7.62 -2.21
N THR A 70 10.53 8.12 -1.65
CA THR A 70 11.89 7.63 -1.91
C THR A 70 12.54 7.17 -0.59
N PRO A 71 12.27 5.93 -0.12
CA PRO A 71 12.72 5.48 1.20
C PRO A 71 14.24 5.45 1.40
N LEU A 72 15.04 5.26 0.33
CA LEU A 72 16.51 5.34 0.46
C LEU A 72 17.00 6.72 0.91
N ASP A 73 16.32 7.80 0.47
CA ASP A 73 16.63 9.16 0.89
C ASP A 73 16.24 9.42 2.36
N LEU A 74 15.40 8.54 2.93
CA LEU A 74 14.92 8.58 4.31
C LEU A 74 15.63 7.57 5.22
N GLY A 75 16.74 7.00 4.76
CA GLY A 75 17.57 6.11 5.55
C GLY A 75 17.28 4.62 5.43
N ALA A 76 16.36 4.19 4.59
CA ALA A 76 16.18 2.77 4.29
C ALA A 76 17.41 2.20 3.57
N ASP A 77 17.82 0.97 3.90
CA ASP A 77 18.92 0.26 3.25
C ASP A 77 18.46 -0.46 1.99
N VAL A 78 17.24 -0.97 2.01
CA VAL A 78 16.63 -1.71 0.90
C VAL A 78 15.18 -1.27 0.69
N VAL A 79 14.82 -1.08 -0.55
CA VAL A 79 13.43 -0.80 -0.97
C VAL A 79 12.91 -1.95 -1.81
N LEU A 80 11.74 -2.43 -1.45
CA LEU A 80 10.96 -3.38 -2.23
C LEU A 80 9.83 -2.66 -2.94
N ALA A 81 9.47 -3.13 -4.11
CA ALA A 81 8.26 -2.68 -4.79
C ALA A 81 7.69 -3.80 -5.66
N SER A 82 6.41 -4.09 -5.52
CA SER A 82 5.69 -4.91 -6.47
C SER A 82 5.54 -4.15 -7.79
N GLY A 83 6.24 -4.62 -8.82
CA GLY A 83 6.10 -4.09 -10.18
C GLY A 83 4.76 -4.43 -10.81
N THR A 84 4.05 -5.43 -10.27
CA THR A 84 2.68 -5.82 -10.64
C THR A 84 1.68 -4.67 -10.46
N LYS A 85 1.97 -3.72 -9.56
CA LYS A 85 1.09 -2.62 -9.14
C LYS A 85 1.35 -1.35 -9.97
N TYR A 86 1.58 -0.22 -9.34
CA TYR A 86 1.78 1.08 -10.02
C TYR A 86 2.87 1.10 -11.09
N LEU A 87 3.97 0.35 -10.90
CA LEU A 87 5.08 0.34 -11.86
C LEU A 87 4.67 -0.27 -13.21
N GLY A 88 4.00 -1.42 -13.17
CA GLY A 88 3.35 -2.02 -14.35
C GLY A 88 2.10 -1.24 -14.76
N GLY A 89 1.18 -1.03 -13.82
CA GLY A 89 0.03 -0.13 -13.95
C GLY A 89 -1.04 -0.53 -14.97
N HIS A 90 -0.96 -1.72 -15.56
CA HIS A 90 -1.89 -2.17 -16.62
C HIS A 90 -2.43 -3.57 -16.37
N SER A 91 -2.23 -4.14 -15.17
CA SER A 91 -2.72 -5.47 -14.76
C SER A 91 -2.33 -6.62 -15.71
N ASP A 92 -1.20 -6.45 -16.41
CA ASP A 92 -0.73 -7.36 -17.48
C ASP A 92 0.65 -7.99 -17.20
N THR A 93 1.28 -7.70 -16.05
CA THR A 93 2.58 -8.24 -15.65
C THR A 93 2.61 -8.64 -14.17
N VAL A 94 3.40 -9.65 -13.86
CA VAL A 94 3.77 -9.99 -12.47
C VAL A 94 5.26 -9.79 -12.33
N SER A 95 5.65 -8.79 -11.54
CA SER A 95 7.05 -8.40 -11.39
C SER A 95 7.34 -7.82 -10.00
N GLY A 96 8.61 -7.78 -9.63
CA GLY A 96 9.07 -7.18 -8.38
C GLY A 96 10.45 -6.55 -8.53
N PHE A 97 10.72 -5.56 -7.71
CA PHE A 97 11.98 -4.84 -7.69
C PHE A 97 12.53 -4.81 -6.26
N VAL A 98 13.84 -4.99 -6.18
CA VAL A 98 14.63 -4.77 -4.97
C VAL A 98 15.68 -3.73 -5.33
N VAL A 99 15.75 -2.66 -4.57
CA VAL A 99 16.65 -1.53 -4.81
C VAL A 99 17.44 -1.22 -3.55
N THR A 100 18.74 -1.05 -3.69
CA THR A 100 19.64 -0.62 -2.61
C THR A 100 20.75 0.26 -3.19
N SER A 101 21.31 1.15 -2.40
CA SER A 101 22.51 1.91 -2.71
C SER A 101 23.79 1.28 -2.15
N ASP A 102 23.68 0.22 -1.33
CA ASP A 102 24.81 -0.51 -0.78
C ASP A 102 25.29 -1.61 -1.74
N GLU A 103 26.54 -1.52 -2.20
CA GLU A 103 27.13 -2.47 -3.16
C GLU A 103 27.20 -3.89 -2.61
N THR A 104 27.46 -4.06 -1.30
CA THR A 104 27.56 -5.36 -0.66
C THR A 104 26.19 -6.05 -0.63
N LEU A 105 25.15 -5.33 -0.24
CA LEU A 105 23.78 -5.83 -0.28
C LEU A 105 23.34 -6.14 -1.71
N ALA A 106 23.67 -5.25 -2.67
CA ALA A 106 23.37 -5.46 -4.09
C ALA A 106 23.98 -6.76 -4.63
N ASP A 107 25.26 -7.04 -4.31
CA ASP A 107 25.93 -8.27 -4.73
C ASP A 107 25.34 -9.51 -4.10
N GLN A 108 24.98 -9.47 -2.80
CA GLN A 108 24.32 -10.57 -2.11
C GLN A 108 22.93 -10.87 -2.72
N ILE A 109 22.11 -9.84 -2.94
CA ILE A 109 20.79 -9.97 -3.56
C ILE A 109 20.91 -10.53 -4.97
N LYS A 110 21.85 -10.02 -5.77
CA LYS A 110 22.12 -10.49 -7.12
C LYS A 110 22.55 -11.97 -7.14
N MET A 111 23.37 -12.39 -6.20
CA MET A 111 23.76 -13.80 -6.08
C MET A 111 22.54 -14.70 -5.80
N ILE A 112 21.64 -14.26 -4.92
CA ILE A 112 20.39 -14.98 -4.64
C ILE A 112 19.53 -15.01 -5.89
N GLN A 113 19.33 -13.88 -6.56
CA GLN A 113 18.55 -13.78 -7.80
C GLN A 113 19.03 -14.77 -8.85
N LEU A 114 20.34 -14.82 -9.09
CA LEU A 114 20.94 -15.74 -10.05
C LEU A 114 20.76 -17.22 -9.64
N SER A 115 20.91 -17.51 -8.35
CA SER A 115 20.85 -18.89 -7.82
C SER A 115 19.44 -19.47 -7.86
N VAL A 116 18.42 -18.64 -7.60
CA VAL A 116 16.98 -19.05 -7.59
C VAL A 116 16.35 -18.88 -8.97
N GLY A 117 16.97 -18.08 -9.87
CA GLY A 117 16.43 -17.81 -11.19
C GLY A 117 15.23 -16.84 -11.18
N ALA A 118 15.11 -15.99 -10.16
CA ALA A 118 14.03 -15.01 -10.04
C ALA A 118 14.26 -13.80 -10.97
N VAL A 119 14.10 -14.02 -12.28
CA VAL A 119 14.32 -13.03 -13.33
C VAL A 119 13.08 -12.87 -14.19
N LEU A 120 12.80 -11.63 -14.62
CA LEU A 120 11.70 -11.36 -15.55
C LEU A 120 11.99 -11.91 -16.95
N SER A 121 10.92 -12.34 -17.63
CA SER A 121 11.00 -12.63 -19.05
C SER A 121 11.30 -11.36 -19.87
N PRO A 122 11.85 -11.49 -21.08
CA PRO A 122 12.06 -10.35 -21.97
C PRO A 122 10.77 -9.57 -22.26
N GLN A 123 9.64 -10.25 -22.40
CA GLN A 123 8.36 -9.61 -22.66
C GLN A 123 7.87 -8.80 -21.47
N GLU A 124 7.89 -9.36 -20.26
CA GLU A 124 7.50 -8.63 -19.04
C GLU A 124 8.43 -7.45 -18.78
N SER A 125 9.75 -7.63 -18.99
CA SER A 125 10.72 -6.54 -18.90
C SER A 125 10.40 -5.40 -19.87
N PHE A 126 10.02 -5.72 -21.12
CA PHE A 126 9.58 -4.73 -22.10
C PHE A 126 8.31 -4.01 -21.67
N LEU A 127 7.29 -4.73 -21.21
CA LEU A 127 6.03 -4.15 -20.75
C LEU A 127 6.25 -3.20 -19.55
N VAL A 128 7.04 -3.61 -18.57
CA VAL A 128 7.36 -2.76 -17.41
C VAL A 128 8.13 -1.53 -17.82
N GLN A 129 9.17 -1.66 -18.66
CA GLN A 129 9.92 -0.50 -19.17
C GLN A 129 9.03 0.49 -19.94
N ARG A 130 8.09 -0.03 -20.73
CA ARG A 130 7.11 0.80 -21.44
C ARG A 130 6.19 1.53 -20.47
N SER A 131 5.70 0.83 -19.44
CA SER A 131 4.79 1.37 -18.43
C SER A 131 5.44 2.44 -17.55
N LEU A 132 6.71 2.29 -17.20
CA LEU A 132 7.45 3.28 -16.42
C LEU A 132 7.51 4.66 -17.10
N LYS A 133 7.41 4.74 -18.43
CA LYS A 133 7.42 6.02 -19.17
C LYS A 133 6.19 6.87 -18.91
N THR A 134 5.11 6.29 -18.39
CA THR A 134 3.87 6.99 -18.04
C THR A 134 3.61 6.98 -16.54
N LEU A 135 4.54 6.49 -15.72
CA LEU A 135 4.36 6.37 -14.28
C LEU A 135 3.94 7.70 -13.63
N ALA A 136 4.66 8.78 -13.93
CA ALA A 136 4.37 10.09 -13.38
C ALA A 136 2.94 10.55 -13.70
N LEU A 137 2.54 10.48 -14.99
CA LEU A 137 1.20 10.88 -15.42
C LEU A 137 0.09 10.06 -14.75
N ARG A 138 0.31 8.76 -14.58
CA ARG A 138 -0.67 7.88 -13.93
C ARG A 138 -0.75 8.17 -12.44
N VAL A 139 0.38 8.23 -11.75
CA VAL A 139 0.39 8.44 -10.29
C VAL A 139 -0.13 9.84 -9.92
N GLU A 140 0.15 10.87 -10.71
CA GLU A 140 -0.47 12.20 -10.53
C GLU A 140 -1.99 12.11 -10.59
N ARG A 141 -2.53 11.42 -11.61
CA ARG A 141 -3.98 11.25 -11.74
C ARG A 141 -4.57 10.39 -10.62
N HIS A 142 -3.90 9.32 -10.20
CA HIS A 142 -4.30 8.53 -9.03
C HIS A 142 -4.37 9.40 -7.77
N ASN A 143 -3.32 10.22 -7.51
CA ASN A 143 -3.28 11.13 -6.36
C ASN A 143 -4.46 12.13 -6.37
N GLU A 144 -4.72 12.76 -7.54
CA GLU A 144 -5.80 13.73 -7.69
C GLU A 144 -7.18 13.10 -7.44
N ASN A 145 -7.46 11.98 -8.12
CA ASN A 145 -8.74 11.30 -8.01
C ASN A 145 -8.97 10.77 -6.59
N ALA A 146 -7.97 10.11 -5.99
CA ALA A 146 -8.10 9.54 -4.67
C ALA A 146 -8.28 10.61 -3.58
N LEU A 147 -7.55 11.72 -3.63
CA LEU A 147 -7.72 12.81 -2.66
C LEU A 147 -9.12 13.42 -2.76
N ALA A 148 -9.62 13.64 -3.98
CA ALA A 148 -10.96 14.20 -4.17
C ALA A 148 -12.06 13.25 -3.67
N LEU A 149 -11.96 11.94 -3.96
CA LEU A 149 -12.90 10.94 -3.48
C LEU A 149 -12.81 10.74 -1.97
N ALA A 150 -11.61 10.65 -1.40
CA ALA A 150 -11.41 10.50 0.04
C ALA A 150 -12.01 11.69 0.82
N THR A 151 -11.80 12.91 0.32
CA THR A 151 -12.37 14.11 0.93
C THR A 151 -13.90 14.08 0.90
N TRP A 152 -14.49 13.72 -0.23
CA TRP A 152 -15.94 13.63 -0.37
C TRP A 152 -16.54 12.52 0.50
N LEU A 153 -15.92 11.33 0.50
CA LEU A 153 -16.37 10.18 1.29
C LEU A 153 -16.27 10.43 2.81
N ASN A 154 -15.27 11.19 3.24
CA ASN A 154 -15.08 11.51 4.66
C ASN A 154 -16.25 12.31 5.26
N ASP A 155 -16.97 13.05 4.44
CA ASP A 155 -18.14 13.84 4.84
C ASP A 155 -19.47 13.11 4.58
N HIS A 156 -19.44 11.87 4.08
CA HIS A 156 -20.64 11.14 3.67
C HIS A 156 -21.29 10.39 4.83
N GLU A 157 -22.62 10.53 5.02
CA GLU A 157 -23.36 9.97 6.16
C GLU A 157 -23.32 8.44 6.33
N LYS A 158 -23.12 7.69 5.23
CA LYS A 158 -23.02 6.21 5.26
C LYS A 158 -21.59 5.71 5.46
N ILE A 159 -20.60 6.61 5.56
CA ILE A 159 -19.21 6.30 5.82
C ILE A 159 -18.88 6.60 7.28
N GLN A 160 -18.39 5.58 7.98
CA GLN A 160 -17.95 5.71 9.35
C GLN A 160 -16.54 6.32 9.43
N LYS A 161 -15.65 5.91 8.53
CA LYS A 161 -14.26 6.35 8.50
C LYS A 161 -13.65 6.16 7.11
N VAL A 162 -12.77 7.08 6.75
CA VAL A 162 -11.89 6.97 5.59
C VAL A 162 -10.44 6.85 6.05
N TYR A 163 -9.75 5.84 5.57
CA TYR A 163 -8.32 5.64 5.77
C TYR A 163 -7.60 6.09 4.49
N TYR A 164 -6.97 7.24 4.56
CA TYR A 164 -6.22 7.81 3.44
C TYR A 164 -5.14 8.76 3.96
N PRO A 165 -3.86 8.58 3.59
CA PRO A 165 -2.76 9.37 4.13
C PRO A 165 -2.86 10.88 3.85
N GLY A 166 -3.67 11.27 2.86
CA GLY A 166 -3.86 12.67 2.47
C GLY A 166 -4.96 13.41 3.22
N LEU A 167 -5.67 12.78 4.16
CA LEU A 167 -6.70 13.44 4.95
C LEU A 167 -6.12 14.14 6.18
N PRO A 168 -6.26 15.49 6.30
CA PRO A 168 -5.77 16.24 7.46
C PRO A 168 -6.40 15.77 8.79
N GLY A 169 -5.67 15.95 9.88
CA GLY A 169 -6.15 15.67 11.23
C GLY A 169 -5.88 14.27 11.74
N THR A 170 -5.13 13.46 11.01
CA THR A 170 -4.66 12.16 11.44
C THR A 170 -3.13 12.18 11.71
N PRO A 171 -2.61 11.32 12.61
CA PRO A 171 -1.15 11.16 12.76
C PRO A 171 -0.47 10.76 11.45
N ASP A 172 -1.09 9.89 10.67
CA ASP A 172 -0.60 9.44 9.37
C ASP A 172 -0.37 10.59 8.39
N TYR A 173 -1.29 11.60 8.38
CA TYR A 173 -1.18 12.77 7.52
C TYR A 173 0.08 13.60 7.77
N GLU A 174 0.43 13.85 9.04
CA GLU A 174 1.59 14.66 9.36
C GLU A 174 2.91 13.97 8.97
N ILE A 175 2.97 12.63 9.08
CA ILE A 175 4.10 11.84 8.61
C ILE A 175 4.13 11.82 7.08
N ALA A 176 3.01 11.48 6.44
CA ALA A 176 2.89 11.41 4.98
C ALA A 176 3.27 12.75 4.32
N LYS A 177 2.77 13.86 4.84
CA LYS A 177 3.07 15.22 4.34
C LYS A 177 4.56 15.56 4.38
N ARG A 178 5.32 15.01 5.34
CA ARG A 178 6.75 15.23 5.46
C ARG A 178 7.57 14.37 4.50
N GLN A 179 7.18 13.09 4.34
CA GLN A 179 8.00 12.11 3.62
C GLN A 179 7.50 11.76 2.22
N MET A 180 6.27 12.16 1.85
CA MET A 180 5.67 11.84 0.56
C MET A 180 5.41 13.10 -0.27
N ARG A 181 5.52 12.97 -1.60
CA ARG A 181 5.20 14.03 -2.57
C ARG A 181 3.73 14.03 -3.02
N GLY A 182 3.04 12.91 -2.80
CA GLY A 182 1.62 12.68 -3.04
C GLY A 182 1.17 11.47 -2.23
N PHE A 183 -0.12 11.29 -2.04
CA PHE A 183 -0.65 10.37 -1.04
C PHE A 183 -1.14 9.02 -1.62
N GLY A 184 -0.94 8.80 -2.94
CA GLY A 184 -1.29 7.55 -3.61
C GLY A 184 -2.74 7.47 -4.06
N GLY A 185 -3.03 6.39 -4.79
CA GLY A 185 -4.38 6.06 -5.28
C GLY A 185 -5.14 5.06 -4.41
N MET A 186 -4.54 4.61 -3.29
CA MET A 186 -5.17 3.65 -2.38
C MET A 186 -5.87 4.36 -1.24
N MET A 187 -7.08 3.93 -0.94
CA MET A 187 -7.80 4.26 0.29
C MET A 187 -8.57 3.05 0.80
N SER A 188 -8.95 3.08 2.06
CA SER A 188 -9.98 2.19 2.58
C SER A 188 -11.09 3.00 3.22
N ILE A 189 -12.31 2.52 3.11
CA ILE A 189 -13.48 3.11 3.73
C ILE A 189 -14.14 2.09 4.63
N GLU A 190 -14.63 2.54 5.75
CA GLU A 190 -15.45 1.76 6.66
C GLU A 190 -16.89 2.27 6.55
N LEU A 191 -17.80 1.42 6.10
CA LEU A 191 -19.22 1.76 6.06
C LEU A 191 -19.76 1.88 7.50
N GLN A 192 -20.89 2.58 7.67
CA GLN A 192 -21.59 2.61 8.95
C GLN A 192 -21.99 1.19 9.37
N GLU A 193 -21.95 0.93 10.68
CA GLU A 193 -22.27 -0.36 11.26
C GLU A 193 -23.63 -0.90 10.80
N GLY A 194 -23.63 -2.14 10.33
CA GLY A 194 -24.84 -2.82 9.85
C GLY A 194 -25.18 -2.59 8.37
N LEU A 195 -24.40 -1.79 7.65
CA LEU A 195 -24.54 -1.68 6.19
C LEU A 195 -23.83 -2.86 5.50
N ASP A 196 -24.42 -3.34 4.41
CA ASP A 196 -23.95 -4.51 3.68
C ASP A 196 -22.89 -4.14 2.63
N THR A 197 -21.62 -4.45 2.93
CA THR A 197 -20.50 -4.25 1.99
C THR A 197 -20.69 -4.97 0.67
N LYS A 198 -21.32 -6.15 0.67
CA LYS A 198 -21.60 -6.90 -0.55
C LYS A 198 -22.60 -6.16 -1.42
N GLN A 199 -23.70 -5.69 -0.83
CA GLN A 199 -24.70 -4.89 -1.55
C GLN A 199 -24.06 -3.63 -2.14
N PHE A 200 -23.17 -2.96 -1.39
CA PHE A 200 -22.46 -1.80 -1.89
C PHE A 200 -21.65 -2.13 -3.14
N VAL A 201 -20.74 -3.10 -3.07
CA VAL A 201 -19.81 -3.40 -4.18
C VAL A 201 -20.50 -4.02 -5.40
N GLU A 202 -21.59 -4.76 -5.21
CA GLU A 202 -22.36 -5.35 -6.32
C GLU A 202 -23.18 -4.31 -7.12
N ASN A 203 -23.40 -3.11 -6.58
CA ASN A 203 -24.08 -2.02 -7.26
C ASN A 203 -23.15 -1.03 -7.98
N LEU A 204 -21.85 -1.31 -8.04
CA LEU A 204 -20.88 -0.50 -8.78
C LEU A 204 -20.75 -0.98 -10.23
N ASN A 205 -20.47 -0.05 -11.14
CA ASN A 205 -20.34 -0.33 -12.57
C ASN A 205 -18.97 0.04 -13.14
N VAL A 206 -18.28 1.02 -12.54
CA VAL A 206 -16.95 1.48 -12.95
C VAL A 206 -15.88 0.80 -12.09
N PHE A 207 -16.05 0.81 -10.77
CA PHE A 207 -15.19 0.07 -9.87
C PHE A 207 -15.43 -1.42 -10.02
N GLN A 208 -14.40 -2.17 -10.40
CA GLN A 208 -14.50 -3.62 -10.57
C GLN A 208 -14.17 -4.33 -9.26
N LEU A 209 -15.00 -5.29 -8.85
CA LEU A 209 -14.75 -6.13 -7.68
C LEU A 209 -13.62 -7.10 -8.00
N ALA A 210 -12.42 -6.79 -7.55
CA ALA A 210 -11.24 -7.60 -7.78
C ALA A 210 -10.15 -7.30 -6.75
N GLU A 211 -9.28 -8.27 -6.53
CA GLU A 211 -8.02 -8.08 -5.85
C GLU A 211 -7.04 -7.32 -6.75
N SER A 212 -5.87 -6.96 -6.21
CA SER A 212 -4.86 -6.14 -6.85
C SER A 212 -5.10 -4.64 -6.66
N LEU A 213 -4.26 -3.80 -7.27
CA LEU A 213 -4.30 -2.35 -7.11
C LEU A 213 -3.32 -1.65 -8.07
N GLY A 214 -3.44 -0.33 -8.17
CA GLY A 214 -2.44 0.51 -8.83
C GLY A 214 -2.46 0.44 -10.35
N GLY A 215 -3.46 -0.24 -10.94
CA GLY A 215 -3.74 -0.21 -12.36
C GLY A 215 -4.42 1.08 -12.78
N VAL A 216 -4.50 1.31 -14.12
CA VAL A 216 -5.25 2.45 -14.69
C VAL A 216 -6.75 2.34 -14.43
N GLU A 217 -7.25 1.13 -14.25
CA GLU A 217 -8.62 0.81 -13.85
C GLU A 217 -8.83 0.96 -12.34
N SER A 218 -10.04 1.36 -11.95
CA SER A 218 -10.48 1.41 -10.55
C SER A 218 -10.93 0.04 -10.07
N LEU A 219 -10.37 -0.42 -8.94
CA LEU A 219 -10.71 -1.70 -8.33
C LEU A 219 -11.23 -1.48 -6.91
N ILE A 220 -12.09 -2.39 -6.48
CA ILE A 220 -12.65 -2.40 -5.12
C ILE A 220 -12.63 -3.83 -4.57
N GLU A 221 -12.39 -3.97 -3.27
CA GLU A 221 -12.45 -5.27 -2.60
C GLU A 221 -12.99 -5.16 -1.18
N VAL A 222 -13.50 -6.26 -0.66
CA VAL A 222 -13.88 -6.43 0.74
C VAL A 222 -12.82 -7.31 1.42
N PRO A 223 -11.84 -6.73 2.14
CA PRO A 223 -10.71 -7.49 2.70
C PRO A 223 -11.12 -8.67 3.56
N ALA A 224 -12.21 -8.53 4.30
CA ALA A 224 -12.72 -9.56 5.22
C ALA A 224 -13.03 -10.90 4.56
N VAL A 225 -13.48 -10.88 3.30
CA VAL A 225 -13.90 -12.08 2.55
C VAL A 225 -13.03 -12.36 1.33
N MET A 226 -12.04 -11.50 1.04
CA MET A 226 -11.10 -11.61 -0.08
C MET A 226 -9.66 -11.75 0.42
N THR A 227 -8.87 -10.70 0.37
CA THR A 227 -7.41 -10.76 0.67
C THR A 227 -7.05 -11.18 2.08
N HIS A 228 -7.92 -10.95 3.07
CA HIS A 228 -7.70 -11.29 4.49
C HIS A 228 -8.63 -12.41 4.99
N ALA A 229 -9.31 -13.12 4.09
CA ALA A 229 -10.24 -14.21 4.44
C ALA A 229 -9.57 -15.39 5.17
N SER A 230 -8.26 -15.59 4.99
CA SER A 230 -7.49 -16.64 5.67
C SER A 230 -7.15 -16.31 7.14
N ILE A 231 -7.32 -15.05 7.57
CA ILE A 231 -7.05 -14.61 8.93
C ILE A 231 -8.30 -14.85 9.78
N PRO A 232 -8.19 -15.52 10.96
CA PRO A 232 -9.32 -15.69 11.85
C PRO A 232 -9.98 -14.34 12.18
N ARG A 233 -11.32 -14.31 12.19
CA ARG A 233 -12.09 -13.07 12.36
C ARG A 233 -11.68 -12.27 13.60
N GLU A 234 -11.44 -12.95 14.72
CA GLU A 234 -11.03 -12.30 15.97
C GLU A 234 -9.71 -11.53 15.81
N ILE A 235 -8.69 -12.18 15.21
CA ILE A 235 -7.39 -11.57 14.94
C ILE A 235 -7.52 -10.42 13.93
N ARG A 236 -8.38 -10.59 12.93
CA ARG A 236 -8.65 -9.55 11.94
C ARG A 236 -9.25 -8.30 12.58
N LEU A 237 -10.23 -8.48 13.48
CA LEU A 237 -10.85 -7.39 14.21
C LEU A 237 -9.88 -6.70 15.19
N GLU A 238 -9.03 -7.46 15.88
CA GLU A 238 -7.96 -6.92 16.73
C GLU A 238 -7.00 -6.03 15.94
N ASN A 239 -6.73 -6.39 14.68
CA ASN A 239 -5.91 -5.60 13.75
C ASN A 239 -6.71 -4.45 13.07
N GLY A 240 -7.94 -4.16 13.49
CA GLY A 240 -8.75 -3.06 12.94
C GLY A 240 -9.41 -3.34 11.59
N ILE A 241 -9.30 -4.56 11.06
CA ILE A 241 -9.90 -4.93 9.77
C ILE A 241 -11.31 -5.46 10.03
N LYS A 242 -12.29 -4.57 10.02
CA LYS A 242 -13.70 -4.86 10.27
C LYS A 242 -14.40 -5.51 9.07
N ASP A 243 -15.61 -6.03 9.31
CA ASP A 243 -16.43 -6.62 8.24
C ASP A 243 -16.97 -5.54 7.29
N GLU A 244 -17.14 -4.31 7.76
CA GLU A 244 -17.60 -3.14 7.02
C GLU A 244 -16.48 -2.43 6.23
N LEU A 245 -15.23 -2.95 6.31
CA LEU A 245 -14.10 -2.36 5.60
C LEU A 245 -14.12 -2.72 4.11
N VAL A 246 -13.96 -1.71 3.28
CA VAL A 246 -13.83 -1.81 1.83
C VAL A 246 -12.55 -1.10 1.40
N ARG A 247 -11.68 -1.80 0.67
CA ARG A 247 -10.45 -1.22 0.10
C ARG A 247 -10.69 -0.78 -1.34
N VAL A 248 -10.26 0.42 -1.68
CA VAL A 248 -10.46 1.05 -2.98
C VAL A 248 -9.11 1.37 -3.59
N SER A 249 -8.86 0.89 -4.80
CA SER A 249 -7.77 1.30 -5.67
C SER A 249 -8.33 2.22 -6.74
N VAL A 250 -8.09 3.51 -6.60
CA VAL A 250 -8.62 4.53 -7.49
C VAL A 250 -7.77 4.61 -8.75
N GLY A 251 -8.38 4.44 -9.91
CA GLY A 251 -7.75 4.50 -11.22
C GLY A 251 -7.62 5.92 -11.79
N VAL A 252 -7.43 5.99 -13.10
CA VAL A 252 -7.20 7.24 -13.83
C VAL A 252 -8.41 7.72 -14.61
N GLU A 253 -9.56 7.11 -14.43
CA GLU A 253 -10.83 7.45 -15.08
C GLU A 253 -11.26 8.88 -14.74
N ASN A 254 -12.35 9.34 -15.36
CA ASN A 254 -12.91 10.63 -15.05
C ASN A 254 -13.44 10.68 -13.61
N LEU A 255 -13.01 11.68 -12.84
CA LEU A 255 -13.39 11.83 -11.43
C LEU A 255 -14.90 11.88 -11.20
N ALA A 256 -15.66 12.53 -12.11
CA ALA A 256 -17.10 12.61 -11.97
C ALA A 256 -17.75 11.22 -12.08
N ASP A 257 -17.30 10.41 -13.06
CA ASP A 257 -17.82 9.05 -13.26
C ASP A 257 -17.50 8.15 -12.06
N LEU A 258 -16.28 8.27 -11.50
CA LEU A 258 -15.90 7.54 -10.28
C LEU A 258 -16.74 7.92 -9.07
N LYS A 259 -17.00 9.22 -8.90
CA LYS A 259 -17.83 9.73 -7.81
C LYS A 259 -19.29 9.30 -7.95
N ASP A 260 -19.84 9.39 -9.16
CA ASP A 260 -21.23 9.00 -9.45
C ASP A 260 -21.44 7.49 -9.22
N ASP A 261 -20.45 6.65 -9.57
CA ASP A 261 -20.49 5.21 -9.35
C ASP A 261 -20.49 4.86 -7.85
N LEU A 262 -19.60 5.48 -7.07
CA LEU A 262 -19.60 5.28 -5.61
C LEU A 262 -20.88 5.80 -4.96
N ALA A 263 -21.41 6.95 -5.41
CA ALA A 263 -22.67 7.50 -4.92
C ALA A 263 -23.83 6.54 -5.18
N GLN A 264 -23.92 5.98 -6.40
CA GLN A 264 -24.93 4.98 -6.76
C GLN A 264 -24.87 3.75 -5.86
N GLY A 265 -23.66 3.23 -5.59
CA GLY A 265 -23.46 2.10 -4.67
C GLY A 265 -23.89 2.42 -3.23
N LEU A 266 -23.57 3.64 -2.75
CA LEU A 266 -24.01 4.10 -1.44
C LEU A 266 -25.50 4.31 -1.36
N ASP A 267 -26.14 4.84 -2.41
CA ASP A 267 -27.59 5.04 -2.47
C ASP A 267 -28.37 3.72 -2.43
N ALA A 268 -27.76 2.63 -2.87
CA ALA A 268 -28.36 1.29 -2.83
C ALA A 268 -28.41 0.66 -1.41
N LEU A 269 -27.65 1.19 -0.45
CA LEU A 269 -27.65 0.75 0.96
C LEU A 269 -28.81 1.36 1.74
#